data_fba612ae2556dbd91b5ad9d6a119ea26
#
_entry.id   fba612ae2556dbd91b5ad9d6a119ea26
#
_cell.length_a   1.000
_cell.length_b   1.000
_cell.length_c   1.000
_cell.angle_alpha   90.00
_cell.angle_beta   90.00
_cell.angle_gamma   90.00
#
_symmetry.space_group_name_H-M   'P 1'
#
loop_
_entity.id
_entity.type
_entity.pdbx_description
1 polymer ?
#
loop_
_entity_poly.entity_id
_entity_poly.type
_entity_poly.pdbx_seq_one_letter_code
_entity_poly.pdbx_strand_id
1 'polypeptide(L)'
;MKCTICNKESDKLVDWIPKWFSPYQCTESQLETVTLHVCKSCMADLYLNNIYVQECIVFIHLKYYNAALKQDILDMATKEFINLLQNKFERRKENVYRN
;
A
#
# COMPACT_ATOMS: atom_id res chain seq x y z
N MET A 1 3.77 15.32 8.31
CA MET A 1 2.86 14.31 7.71
C MET A 1 3.38 12.92 8.04
N LYS A 2 2.48 11.99 8.23
CA LYS A 2 2.86 10.61 8.59
C LYS A 2 2.90 9.69 7.38
N CYS A 3 3.95 8.87 7.32
CA CYS A 3 4.04 7.82 6.31
C CYS A 3 2.88 6.82 6.48
N THR A 4 2.22 6.47 5.40
CA THR A 4 1.07 5.54 5.41
C THR A 4 1.46 4.14 5.90
N ILE A 5 2.69 3.72 5.67
CA ILE A 5 3.12 2.36 6.02
C ILE A 5 3.70 2.27 7.43
N CYS A 6 4.68 3.11 7.78
CA CYS A 6 5.37 3.00 9.07
C CYS A 6 4.86 3.96 10.16
N ASN A 7 3.98 4.89 9.80
CA ASN A 7 3.40 5.90 10.70
C ASN A 7 4.40 6.88 11.32
N LYS A 8 5.64 6.91 10.84
CA LYS A 8 6.62 7.87 11.29
C LYS A 8 6.40 9.23 10.65
N GLU A 9 6.64 10.28 11.41
CA GLU A 9 6.60 11.65 10.90
C GLU A 9 7.71 11.85 9.87
N SER A 10 7.39 12.49 8.74
CA SER A 10 8.36 12.80 7.71
C SER A 10 8.01 14.12 7.04
N ASP A 11 9.02 14.92 6.74
CA ASP A 11 8.84 16.18 6.01
C ASP A 11 8.61 15.95 4.53
N LYS A 12 9.06 14.81 4.01
CA LYS A 12 8.94 14.48 2.60
C LYS A 12 8.37 13.08 2.44
N LEU A 13 7.20 13.02 1.82
CA LEU A 13 6.55 11.76 1.46
C LEU A 13 6.46 11.67 -0.05
N VAL A 14 6.59 10.46 -0.57
CA VAL A 14 6.46 10.17 -1.99
C VAL A 14 5.11 9.50 -2.21
N ASP A 15 4.38 9.93 -3.22
CA ASP A 15 3.11 9.31 -3.60
C ASP A 15 3.40 8.01 -4.34
N TRP A 16 2.72 6.94 -3.91
CA TRP A 16 2.85 5.63 -4.54
C TRP A 16 1.46 5.04 -4.73
N ILE A 17 1.15 4.63 -5.95
CA ILE A 17 -0.15 4.08 -6.30
C ILE A 17 0.01 2.61 -6.64
N PRO A 18 -0.55 1.69 -5.83
CA PRO A 18 -0.56 0.27 -6.18
C PRO A 18 -1.50 0.02 -7.35
N LYS A 19 -1.06 -0.79 -8.30
CA LYS A 19 -1.79 -1.00 -9.56
C LYS A 19 -2.72 -2.20 -9.49
N TRP A 20 -3.51 -2.31 -8.43
CA TRP A 20 -4.50 -3.38 -8.32
C TRP A 20 -5.83 -3.04 -9.02
N PHE A 21 -5.95 -1.84 -9.52
CA PHE A 21 -7.12 -1.36 -10.26
C PHE A 21 -6.65 -0.54 -11.46
N SER A 22 -7.57 -0.26 -12.41
CA SER A 22 -7.24 0.59 -13.56
C SER A 22 -7.35 2.07 -13.18
N PRO A 23 -6.24 2.83 -13.19
CA PRO A 23 -6.29 4.25 -12.85
C PRO A 23 -7.12 5.09 -13.82
N TYR A 24 -7.31 4.59 -15.05
CA TYR A 24 -8.10 5.28 -16.07
C TYR A 24 -9.60 5.28 -15.79
N GLN A 25 -10.08 4.43 -14.89
CA GLN A 25 -11.49 4.30 -14.55
C GLN A 25 -11.83 4.97 -13.22
N CYS A 26 -10.85 5.66 -12.62
CA CYS A 26 -11.03 6.29 -11.31
C CYS A 26 -11.23 7.79 -11.43
N THR A 27 -12.09 8.33 -10.58
CA THR A 27 -12.18 9.77 -10.36
C THR A 27 -10.97 10.23 -9.55
N GLU A 28 -10.73 11.54 -9.48
CA GLU A 28 -9.62 12.09 -8.68
C GLU A 28 -9.74 11.70 -7.21
N SER A 29 -10.94 11.77 -6.64
CA SER A 29 -11.13 11.41 -5.23
C SER A 29 -10.91 9.93 -4.97
N GLN A 30 -11.28 9.06 -5.92
CA GLN A 30 -11.02 7.63 -5.82
C GLN A 30 -9.52 7.35 -5.91
N LEU A 31 -8.82 8.01 -6.81
CA LEU A 31 -7.39 7.87 -6.95
C LEU A 31 -6.66 8.31 -5.68
N GLU A 32 -7.09 9.42 -5.08
CA GLU A 32 -6.54 9.89 -3.81
C GLU A 32 -6.71 8.86 -2.69
N THR A 33 -7.87 8.21 -2.64
CA THR A 33 -8.14 7.17 -1.63
C THR A 33 -7.13 6.02 -1.69
N VAL A 34 -6.71 5.61 -2.89
CA VAL A 34 -5.82 4.46 -3.08
C VAL A 34 -4.34 4.87 -3.13
N THR A 35 -4.03 6.15 -3.16
CA THR A 35 -2.66 6.65 -3.17
C THR A 35 -2.05 6.54 -1.77
N LEU A 36 -0.88 5.91 -1.66
CA LEU A 36 -0.13 5.83 -0.41
C LEU A 36 0.94 6.92 -0.40
N HIS A 37 1.09 7.58 0.75
CA HIS A 37 2.12 8.59 0.96
C HIS A 37 3.20 7.97 1.83
N VAL A 38 4.36 7.67 1.25
CA VAL A 38 5.38 6.86 1.89
C VAL A 38 6.70 7.61 2.04
N CYS A 39 7.39 7.36 3.14
CA CYS A 39 8.73 7.92 3.36
C CYS A 39 9.76 7.17 2.50
N LYS A 40 10.95 7.75 2.37
CA LYS A 40 12.02 7.15 1.56
C LYS A 40 12.39 5.75 2.02
N SER A 41 12.42 5.51 3.32
CA SER A 41 12.74 4.20 3.89
C SER A 41 11.71 3.15 3.46
N CYS A 42 10.42 3.48 3.56
CA CYS A 42 9.36 2.58 3.14
C CYS A 42 9.33 2.38 1.62
N MET A 43 9.66 3.41 0.86
CA MET A 43 9.79 3.28 -0.59
C MET A 43 10.91 2.28 -0.94
N ALA A 44 12.05 2.35 -0.26
CA ALA A 44 13.12 1.38 -0.44
C ALA A 44 12.68 -0.04 -0.07
N ASP A 45 11.92 -0.19 1.01
CA ASP A 45 11.35 -1.49 1.41
C ASP A 45 10.40 -2.04 0.36
N LEU A 46 9.60 -1.20 -0.27
CA LEU A 46 8.73 -1.62 -1.37
C LEU A 46 9.52 -2.18 -2.54
N TYR A 47 10.64 -1.55 -2.90
CA TYR A 47 11.52 -2.05 -3.96
C TYR A 47 12.21 -3.35 -3.56
N LEU A 48 12.74 -3.41 -2.34
CA LEU A 48 13.46 -4.60 -1.87
C LEU A 48 12.56 -5.82 -1.72
N ASN A 49 11.26 -5.59 -1.47
CA ASN A 49 10.27 -6.66 -1.32
C ASN A 49 9.29 -6.70 -2.50
N ASN A 50 9.77 -6.34 -3.68
CA ASN A 50 8.93 -6.19 -4.86
C ASN A 50 8.09 -7.44 -5.18
N ILE A 51 8.65 -8.62 -5.03
CA ILE A 51 7.91 -9.87 -5.28
C ILE A 51 6.70 -9.98 -4.36
N TYR A 52 6.92 -9.74 -3.07
CA TYR A 52 5.83 -9.76 -2.09
C TYR A 52 4.80 -8.67 -2.37
N VAL A 53 5.26 -7.47 -2.72
CA VAL A 53 4.36 -6.35 -3.06
C VAL A 53 3.49 -6.71 -4.25
N GLN A 54 4.05 -7.32 -5.28
CA GLN A 54 3.28 -7.77 -6.45
C GLN A 54 2.26 -8.84 -6.08
N GLU A 55 2.62 -9.78 -5.20
CA GLU A 55 1.69 -10.79 -4.70
C GLU A 55 0.51 -10.13 -3.97
N CYS A 56 0.77 -9.12 -3.15
CA CYS A 56 -0.28 -8.35 -2.46
C CYS A 56 -1.19 -7.64 -3.46
N ILE A 57 -0.63 -7.04 -4.50
CA ILE A 57 -1.39 -6.35 -5.54
C ILE A 57 -2.33 -7.35 -6.23
N VAL A 58 -1.84 -8.52 -6.61
CA VAL A 58 -2.65 -9.57 -7.24
C VAL A 58 -3.74 -10.03 -6.28
N PHE A 59 -3.40 -10.27 -5.03
CA PHE A 59 -4.37 -10.71 -4.01
C PHE A 59 -5.53 -9.72 -3.87
N ILE A 60 -5.23 -8.43 -3.73
CA ILE A 60 -6.25 -7.39 -3.59
C ILE A 60 -7.06 -7.28 -4.88
N HIS A 61 -6.42 -7.32 -6.04
CA HIS A 61 -7.11 -7.28 -7.32
C HIS A 61 -8.14 -8.42 -7.44
N LEU A 62 -7.72 -9.64 -7.16
CA LEU A 62 -8.62 -10.81 -7.26
C LEU A 62 -9.75 -10.76 -6.23
N LYS A 63 -9.46 -10.33 -5.02
CA LYS A 63 -10.47 -10.24 -3.96
C LYS A 63 -11.57 -9.25 -4.29
N TYR A 64 -11.21 -8.12 -4.88
CA TYR A 64 -12.15 -7.02 -5.17
C TYR A 64 -12.46 -6.87 -6.65
N TYR A 65 -12.13 -7.88 -7.46
CA TYR A 65 -12.26 -7.83 -8.92
C TYR A 65 -13.68 -7.50 -9.39
N ASN A 66 -14.68 -8.13 -8.80
CA ASN A 66 -16.09 -7.96 -9.20
C ASN A 66 -16.78 -6.83 -8.44
N ALA A 67 -16.07 -6.14 -7.56
CA ALA A 67 -16.64 -5.04 -6.82
C ALA A 67 -16.68 -3.80 -7.72
N ALA A 68 -17.82 -3.12 -7.74
CA ALA A 68 -17.89 -1.80 -8.36
C ALA A 68 -16.90 -0.88 -7.63
N LEU A 69 -16.34 0.10 -8.35
CA LEU A 69 -15.40 1.05 -7.76
C LEU A 69 -16.16 2.05 -6.86
N LYS A 70 -16.74 1.52 -5.79
CA LYS A 70 -17.43 2.30 -4.77
C LYS A 70 -16.42 2.75 -3.71
N GLN A 71 -16.64 3.92 -3.14
CA GLN A 71 -15.73 4.51 -2.17
C GLN A 71 -15.45 3.60 -0.98
N ASP A 72 -16.47 2.98 -0.40
CA ASP A 72 -16.35 2.08 0.75
C ASP A 72 -15.46 0.88 0.43
N ILE A 73 -15.59 0.34 -0.79
CA ILE A 73 -14.80 -0.83 -1.22
C ILE A 73 -13.34 -0.42 -1.45
N LEU A 74 -13.11 0.75 -2.04
CA LEU A 74 -11.76 1.28 -2.20
C LEU A 74 -11.09 1.51 -0.85
N ASP A 75 -11.82 2.04 0.13
CA ASP A 75 -11.32 2.23 1.48
C ASP A 75 -10.93 0.91 2.13
N MET A 76 -11.80 -0.10 2.03
CA MET A 76 -11.53 -1.42 2.61
C MET A 76 -10.33 -2.10 1.95
N ALA A 77 -10.29 -2.08 0.63
CA ALA A 77 -9.19 -2.69 -0.13
C ALA A 77 -7.85 -2.02 0.18
N THR A 78 -7.83 -0.70 0.27
CA THR A 78 -6.63 0.06 0.59
C THR A 78 -6.13 -0.25 1.99
N LYS A 79 -7.03 -0.30 2.99
CA LYS A 79 -6.67 -0.66 4.36
C LYS A 79 -6.10 -2.07 4.44
N GLU A 80 -6.70 -3.01 3.74
CA GLU A 80 -6.20 -4.39 3.70
C GLU A 80 -4.82 -4.47 3.08
N PHE A 81 -4.61 -3.75 1.98
CA PHE A 81 -3.31 -3.69 1.31
C PHE A 81 -2.23 -3.12 2.25
N ILE A 82 -2.54 -2.02 2.92
CA ILE A 82 -1.63 -1.39 3.89
C ILE A 82 -1.29 -2.36 5.01
N ASN A 83 -2.26 -3.08 5.55
CA ASN A 83 -2.04 -4.06 6.62
C ASN A 83 -1.10 -5.17 6.18
N LEU A 84 -1.25 -5.66 4.96
CA LEU A 84 -0.35 -6.69 4.41
C LEU A 84 1.09 -6.20 4.34
N LEU A 85 1.29 -4.97 3.89
CA LEU A 85 2.62 -4.37 3.82
C LEU A 85 3.21 -4.16 5.22
N GLN A 86 2.44 -3.63 6.14
CA GLN A 86 2.88 -3.38 7.51
C GLN A 86 3.31 -4.66 8.20
N ASN A 87 2.53 -5.73 8.08
CA ASN A 87 2.85 -7.01 8.68
C ASN A 87 4.17 -7.56 8.16
N LYS A 88 4.41 -7.46 6.86
CA LYS A 88 5.65 -7.96 6.27
C LYS A 88 6.86 -7.16 6.74
N PHE A 89 6.73 -5.83 6.75
CA PHE A 89 7.85 -4.96 7.09
C PHE A 89 8.18 -5.03 8.59
N GLU A 90 7.18 -5.15 9.46
CA GLU A 90 7.39 -5.32 10.89
C GLU A 90 8.08 -6.65 11.21
N ARG A 91 7.66 -7.75 10.59
CA ARG A 91 8.28 -9.06 10.77
C ARG A 91 9.75 -9.03 10.39
N ARG A 92 10.07 -8.32 9.30
CA ARG A 92 11.44 -8.17 8.85
C ARG A 92 12.30 -7.44 9.89
N LYS A 93 11.77 -6.39 10.50
CA LYS A 93 12.44 -5.63 11.55
C LYS A 93 12.68 -6.49 12.80
N GLU A 94 11.70 -7.28 13.20
CA GLU A 94 11.82 -8.20 14.32
C GLU A 94 12.93 -9.22 14.06
N ASN A 95 13.01 -9.77 12.88
CA ASN A 95 14.05 -10.72 12.52
C ASN A 95 15.44 -10.13 12.59
N VAL A 96 15.59 -8.88 12.21
CA VAL A 96 16.87 -8.16 12.31
C VAL A 96 17.30 -8.00 13.77
N TYR A 97 16.37 -7.73 14.67
CA TYR A 97 16.69 -7.57 16.09
C TYR A 97 17.03 -8.87 16.80
N ARG A 98 16.57 -10.00 16.31
CA ARG A 98 16.83 -11.31 16.91
C ARG A 98 18.18 -11.90 16.52
N ASN A 99 18.75 -11.39 15.47
CA ASN A 99 20.06 -11.81 15.00
C ASN A 99 21.17 -10.93 15.54
#